data_395ad842b0f224d20cc11600850b11b8
#
_entry.id   395ad842b0f224d20cc11600850b11b8
#
_cell.length_a   1.000
_cell.length_b   1.000
_cell.length_c   1.000
_cell.angle_alpha   90.00
_cell.angle_beta   90.00
_cell.angle_gamma   90.00
#
_symmetry.space_group_name_H-M   'P 1'
#
loop_
_entity.id
_entity.type
_entity.pdbx_description
1 polymer ?
#
loop_
_entity_poly.entity_id
_entity_poly.type
_entity_poly.pdbx_seq_one_letter_code
_entity_poly.pdbx_strand_id
1 'polypeptide(L)'
;MVVVFFGKRNAGKTTLCRNFYQWVRSNTPLRVHYIDNDKFRFIFNLKSIDKETEIDLLEKASTIAKYEQSLNDVVLMSLSFAYDELRKKLSNDNKVLWVYLTHDSENRQTNKKEFEKFEEPDNVFTINTDEHSVNESLNLVIEKYKEEINQIGDFDIALVGA
;
A
#
# COMPACT_ATOMS: atom_id res chain seq x y z
N MET A 1 6.38 -1.88 -10.73
CA MET A 1 6.14 -2.46 -9.39
C MET A 1 5.01 -1.74 -8.69
N VAL A 2 4.16 -2.47 -8.01
CA VAL A 2 3.12 -1.90 -7.12
C VAL A 2 3.60 -2.05 -5.68
N VAL A 3 3.48 -0.98 -4.89
CA VAL A 3 3.74 -1.02 -3.44
C VAL A 3 2.42 -0.73 -2.73
N VAL A 4 1.95 -1.68 -1.94
CA VAL A 4 0.66 -1.58 -1.27
C VAL A 4 0.85 -1.44 0.23
N PHE A 5 0.39 -0.33 0.77
CA PHE A 5 0.31 -0.11 2.22
C PHE A 5 -1.09 -0.49 2.66
N PHE A 6 -1.22 -1.58 3.39
CA PHE A 6 -2.52 -2.12 3.76
C PHE A 6 -2.62 -2.45 5.24
N GLY A 7 -3.82 -2.68 5.72
CA GLY A 7 -4.09 -2.94 7.11
C GLY A 7 -5.43 -2.36 7.54
N LYS A 8 -5.74 -2.53 8.81
CA LYS A 8 -6.96 -2.00 9.41
C LYS A 8 -6.98 -0.47 9.39
N ARG A 9 -8.15 0.09 9.64
CA ARG A 9 -8.33 1.54 9.74
C ARG A 9 -7.38 2.14 10.78
N ASN A 10 -6.91 3.36 10.50
CA ASN A 10 -6.01 4.13 11.37
C ASN A 10 -4.64 3.49 11.65
N ALA A 11 -4.22 2.53 10.85
CA ALA A 11 -2.88 1.96 10.95
C ALA A 11 -1.77 2.87 10.41
N GLY A 12 -2.14 4.01 9.81
CA GLY A 12 -1.16 4.95 9.26
C GLY A 12 -0.83 4.75 7.78
N LYS A 13 -1.65 4.02 7.06
CA LYS A 13 -1.44 3.71 5.63
C LYS A 13 -1.22 4.94 4.76
N THR A 14 -2.13 5.90 4.85
CA THR A 14 -2.08 7.12 4.03
C THR A 14 -0.85 7.95 4.35
N THR A 15 -0.54 8.14 5.63
CA THR A 15 0.63 8.91 6.06
C THR A 15 1.92 8.31 5.54
N LEU A 16 2.11 7.03 5.74
CA LEU A 16 3.34 6.35 5.33
C LEU A 16 3.46 6.28 3.80
N CYS A 17 2.36 6.02 3.12
CA CYS A 17 2.32 6.00 1.66
C CYS A 17 2.69 7.37 1.06
N ARG A 18 2.16 8.45 1.61
CA ARG A 18 2.50 9.82 1.17
C ARG A 18 3.97 10.14 1.40
N ASN A 19 4.53 9.76 2.54
CA ASN A 19 5.94 9.98 2.83
C ASN A 19 6.82 9.17 1.89
N PHE A 20 6.47 7.95 1.60
CA PHE A 20 7.19 7.13 0.62
C PHE A 20 7.07 7.70 -0.80
N TYR A 21 5.91 8.19 -1.18
CA TYR A 21 5.71 8.88 -2.45
C TYR A 21 6.67 10.08 -2.60
N GLN A 22 6.76 10.92 -1.57
CA GLN A 22 7.68 12.06 -1.59
C GLN A 22 9.13 11.62 -1.66
N TRP A 23 9.48 10.56 -0.94
CA TRP A 23 10.83 10.02 -0.99
C TRP A 23 11.19 9.55 -2.40
N VAL A 24 10.32 8.79 -3.06
CA VAL A 24 10.56 8.32 -4.43
C VAL A 24 10.76 9.50 -5.38
N ARG A 25 9.91 10.50 -5.29
CA ARG A 25 10.00 11.69 -6.15
C ARG A 25 11.27 12.51 -5.93
N SER A 26 11.72 12.61 -4.69
CA SER A 26 12.85 13.46 -4.33
C SER A 26 14.21 12.75 -4.49
N ASN A 27 14.24 11.44 -4.45
CA ASN A 27 15.48 10.66 -4.36
C ASN A 27 15.69 9.70 -5.54
N THR A 28 14.74 9.56 -6.44
CA THR A 28 14.86 8.69 -7.60
C THR A 28 14.39 9.38 -8.88
N PRO A 29 14.83 8.92 -10.06
CA PRO A 29 14.31 9.42 -11.35
C PRO A 29 13.00 8.72 -11.76
N LEU A 30 12.45 7.89 -10.92
CA LEU A 30 11.29 7.06 -11.26
C LEU A 30 10.00 7.88 -11.35
N ARG A 31 9.16 7.51 -12.29
CA ARG A 31 7.79 8.00 -12.38
C ARG A 31 6.94 7.21 -11.39
N VAL A 32 6.28 7.92 -10.48
CA VAL A 32 5.47 7.32 -9.43
C VAL A 32 4.06 7.88 -9.45
N HIS A 33 3.07 7.00 -9.27
CA HIS A 33 1.67 7.37 -9.13
C HIS A 33 1.10 6.82 -7.81
N TYR A 34 0.19 7.58 -7.21
CA TYR A 34 -0.41 7.21 -5.93
C TYR A 34 -1.93 7.08 -6.05
N ILE A 35 -2.45 5.93 -5.66
CA ILE A 35 -3.88 5.64 -5.60
C ILE A 35 -4.33 5.73 -4.14
N ASP A 36 -5.09 6.78 -3.82
CA ASP A 36 -5.59 7.05 -2.48
C ASP A 36 -7.01 6.52 -2.31
N ASN A 37 -7.23 5.79 -1.20
CA ASN A 37 -8.52 5.18 -0.87
C ASN A 37 -9.67 6.18 -0.84
N ASP A 38 -9.50 7.29 -0.13
CA ASP A 38 -10.60 8.26 0.07
C ASP A 38 -11.01 8.94 -1.24
N LYS A 39 -10.04 9.33 -2.04
CA LYS A 39 -10.29 9.91 -3.36
C LYS A 39 -10.94 8.91 -4.30
N PHE A 40 -10.48 7.66 -4.24
CA PHE A 40 -11.01 6.58 -5.06
C PHE A 40 -12.48 6.32 -4.74
N ARG A 41 -12.81 6.22 -3.45
CA ARG A 41 -14.19 6.07 -2.98
C ARG A 41 -15.08 7.24 -3.43
N PHE A 42 -14.57 8.45 -3.36
CA PHE A 42 -15.29 9.64 -3.80
C PHE A 42 -15.60 9.60 -5.30
N ILE A 43 -14.61 9.29 -6.12
CA ILE A 43 -14.73 9.25 -7.58
C ILE A 43 -15.75 8.19 -8.03
N PHE A 44 -15.71 7.01 -7.42
CA PHE A 44 -16.61 5.91 -7.76
C PHE A 44 -17.88 5.87 -6.92
N ASN A 45 -18.12 6.89 -6.09
CA ASN A 45 -19.30 7.01 -5.24
C ASN A 45 -19.54 5.78 -4.34
N LEU A 46 -18.47 5.22 -3.79
CA LEU A 46 -18.49 4.04 -2.93
C LEU A 46 -18.60 4.47 -1.47
N LYS A 47 -19.82 4.58 -0.95
CA LYS A 47 -20.09 5.14 0.39
C LYS A 47 -20.13 4.11 1.50
N SER A 48 -20.41 2.86 1.16
CA SER A 48 -20.53 1.77 2.13
C SER A 48 -19.18 1.14 2.47
N ILE A 49 -19.08 0.55 3.67
CA ILE A 49 -17.91 -0.22 4.11
C ILE A 49 -18.22 -1.71 4.21
N ASP A 50 -19.34 -2.16 3.64
CA ASP A 50 -19.65 -3.58 3.58
C ASP A 50 -18.69 -4.33 2.66
N LYS A 51 -18.70 -5.66 2.81
CA LYS A 51 -17.79 -6.54 2.07
C LYS A 51 -17.92 -6.41 0.56
N GLU A 52 -19.15 -6.34 0.06
CA GLU A 52 -19.40 -6.23 -1.39
C GLU A 52 -18.82 -4.95 -1.97
N THR A 53 -19.02 -3.81 -1.30
CA THR A 53 -18.48 -2.52 -1.71
C THR A 53 -16.95 -2.53 -1.66
N GLU A 54 -16.36 -3.13 -0.64
CA GLU A 54 -14.90 -3.25 -0.52
C GLU A 54 -14.30 -4.11 -1.63
N ILE A 55 -14.95 -5.22 -1.98
CA ILE A 55 -14.52 -6.06 -3.10
C ILE A 55 -14.55 -5.26 -4.39
N ASP A 56 -15.64 -4.54 -4.65
CA ASP A 56 -15.77 -3.70 -5.84
C ASP A 56 -14.69 -2.62 -5.89
N LEU A 57 -14.44 -1.94 -4.78
CA LEU A 57 -13.37 -0.96 -4.64
C LEU A 57 -12.02 -1.54 -5.01
N LEU A 58 -11.68 -2.70 -4.43
CA LEU A 58 -10.37 -3.32 -4.62
C LEU A 58 -10.19 -3.85 -6.04
N GLU A 59 -11.24 -4.36 -6.66
CA GLU A 59 -11.20 -4.78 -8.07
C GLU A 59 -10.97 -3.60 -9.00
N LYS A 60 -11.67 -2.48 -8.79
CA LYS A 60 -11.46 -1.26 -9.55
C LYS A 60 -10.05 -0.70 -9.35
N ALA A 61 -9.59 -0.65 -8.11
CA ALA A 61 -8.25 -0.17 -7.78
C ALA A 61 -7.17 -1.04 -8.44
N SER A 62 -7.35 -2.35 -8.45
CA SER A 62 -6.42 -3.29 -9.08
C SER A 62 -6.34 -3.09 -10.59
N THR A 63 -7.49 -2.86 -11.22
CA THR A 63 -7.55 -2.58 -12.67
C THR A 63 -6.83 -1.27 -13.00
N ILE A 64 -7.05 -0.24 -12.20
CA ILE A 64 -6.39 1.05 -12.39
C ILE A 64 -4.89 0.95 -12.11
N ALA A 65 -4.48 0.20 -11.10
CA ALA A 65 -3.07 -0.03 -10.83
C ALA A 65 -2.36 -0.68 -12.03
N LYS A 66 -2.99 -1.64 -12.66
CA LYS A 66 -2.46 -2.29 -13.87
C LYS A 66 -2.30 -1.28 -15.01
N TYR A 67 -3.28 -0.42 -15.23
CA TYR A 67 -3.20 0.64 -16.22
C TYR A 67 -2.08 1.64 -15.89
N GLU A 68 -2.03 2.11 -14.66
CA GLU A 68 -1.03 3.08 -14.21
C GLU A 68 0.40 2.55 -14.30
N GLN A 69 0.61 1.25 -14.13
CA GLN A 69 1.93 0.65 -14.32
C GLN A 69 2.41 0.71 -15.77
N SER A 70 1.52 0.83 -16.74
CA SER A 70 1.93 1.04 -18.14
C SER A 70 2.52 2.43 -18.37
N LEU A 71 2.25 3.37 -17.49
CA LEU A 71 2.67 4.77 -17.58
C LEU A 71 3.70 5.17 -16.54
N ASN A 72 3.84 4.39 -15.47
CA ASN A 72 4.69 4.71 -14.33
C ASN A 72 5.59 3.53 -13.96
N ASP A 73 6.73 3.86 -13.37
CA ASP A 73 7.68 2.84 -12.91
C ASP A 73 7.23 2.22 -11.57
N VAL A 74 6.56 3.03 -10.75
CA VAL A 74 6.07 2.63 -9.42
C VAL A 74 4.65 3.11 -9.24
N VAL A 75 3.77 2.23 -8.78
CA VAL A 75 2.41 2.57 -8.39
C VAL A 75 2.24 2.29 -6.90
N LEU A 76 1.81 3.29 -6.14
CA LEU A 76 1.59 3.18 -4.70
C LEU A 76 0.09 3.13 -4.42
N MET A 77 -0.30 2.26 -3.50
CA MET A 77 -1.68 2.13 -3.07
C MET A 77 -1.77 2.16 -1.55
N SER A 78 -2.73 2.91 -1.00
CA SER A 78 -3.07 2.87 0.42
C SER A 78 -4.54 2.44 0.56
N LEU A 79 -4.76 1.16 0.72
CA LEU A 79 -6.07 0.52 0.78
C LEU A 79 -6.08 -0.54 1.86
N SER A 80 -7.26 -0.91 2.34
CA SER A 80 -7.36 -1.90 3.41
C SER A 80 -6.90 -3.30 2.98
N PHE A 81 -7.25 -3.72 1.79
CA PHE A 81 -6.97 -5.08 1.27
C PHE A 81 -7.23 -6.17 2.32
N ALA A 82 -8.42 -6.12 2.90
CA ALA A 82 -8.79 -6.97 4.02
C ALA A 82 -8.95 -8.45 3.67
N TYR A 83 -9.03 -8.78 2.39
CA TYR A 83 -9.32 -10.13 1.91
C TYR A 83 -8.15 -10.74 1.17
N ASP A 84 -7.71 -11.90 1.63
CA ASP A 84 -6.56 -12.62 1.08
C ASP A 84 -6.73 -12.95 -0.41
N GLU A 85 -7.93 -13.32 -0.81
CA GLU A 85 -8.27 -13.59 -2.21
C GLU A 85 -7.93 -12.42 -3.14
N LEU A 86 -8.24 -11.20 -2.71
CA LEU A 86 -7.98 -10.01 -3.51
C LEU A 86 -6.50 -9.64 -3.53
N ARG A 87 -5.78 -9.89 -2.43
CA ARG A 87 -4.32 -9.73 -2.39
C ARG A 87 -3.64 -10.69 -3.36
N LYS A 88 -4.06 -11.95 -3.35
CA LYS A 88 -3.55 -12.96 -4.29
C LYS A 88 -3.82 -12.59 -5.74
N LYS A 89 -5.01 -12.10 -6.02
CA LYS A 89 -5.40 -11.67 -7.37
C LYS A 89 -4.50 -10.53 -7.88
N LEU A 90 -4.25 -9.54 -7.06
CA LEU A 90 -3.33 -8.45 -7.44
C LEU A 90 -1.91 -8.97 -7.67
N SER A 91 -1.42 -9.86 -6.81
CA SER A 91 -0.08 -10.44 -6.92
C SER A 91 0.10 -11.36 -8.13
N ASN A 92 -0.97 -11.98 -8.62
CA ASN A 92 -0.90 -12.83 -9.82
C ASN A 92 -0.63 -12.01 -11.09
N ASP A 93 -1.17 -10.80 -11.14
CA ASP A 93 -1.08 -9.95 -12.33
C ASP A 93 0.08 -8.95 -12.26
N ASN A 94 0.68 -8.75 -11.09
CA ASN A 94 1.63 -7.67 -10.86
C ASN A 94 2.75 -8.09 -9.92
N LYS A 95 3.91 -7.46 -10.07
CA LYS A 95 4.96 -7.50 -9.03
C LYS A 95 4.55 -6.56 -7.91
N VAL A 96 4.27 -7.10 -6.74
CA VAL A 96 3.76 -6.32 -5.59
C VAL A 96 4.69 -6.44 -4.39
N LEU A 97 5.03 -5.31 -3.80
CA LEU A 97 5.58 -5.24 -2.46
C LEU A 97 4.43 -4.92 -1.50
N TRP A 98 4.10 -5.88 -0.64
CA TRP A 98 3.07 -5.73 0.37
C TRP A 98 3.68 -5.18 1.67
N VAL A 99 3.17 -4.06 2.13
CA VAL A 99 3.56 -3.47 3.42
C VAL A 99 2.35 -3.50 4.34
N TYR A 100 2.37 -4.44 5.28
CA TYR A 100 1.29 -4.60 6.25
C TYR A 100 1.54 -3.73 7.48
N LEU A 101 0.61 -2.83 7.76
CA LEU A 101 0.69 -1.95 8.91
C LEU A 101 -0.26 -2.42 10.00
N THR A 102 0.29 -2.63 11.20
CA THR A 102 -0.48 -3.03 12.38
C THR A 102 -0.42 -1.96 13.45
N HIS A 103 -1.40 -1.95 14.33
CA HIS A 103 -1.39 -1.17 15.56
C HIS A 103 -2.27 -1.86 16.60
N ASP A 104 -1.92 -1.69 17.87
CA ASP A 104 -2.65 -2.26 19.00
C ASP A 104 -3.28 -1.17 19.87
N SER A 105 -3.08 0.11 19.53
CA SER A 105 -3.53 1.24 20.34
C SER A 105 -5.04 1.43 20.23
N GLU A 106 -5.73 1.37 21.35
CA GLU A 106 -7.14 1.71 21.46
C GLU A 106 -7.43 3.16 21.08
N ASN A 107 -6.47 4.05 21.25
CA ASN A 107 -6.57 5.47 20.91
C ASN A 107 -6.71 5.71 19.39
N ARG A 108 -6.34 4.73 18.57
CA ARG A 108 -6.51 4.80 17.13
C ARG A 108 -7.81 4.19 16.64
N GLN A 109 -8.56 3.56 17.54
CA GLN A 109 -9.86 2.99 17.19
C GLN A 109 -10.88 4.11 17.00
N THR A 110 -11.65 4.01 15.94
CA THR A 110 -12.77 4.90 15.70
C THR A 110 -14.08 4.16 15.97
N ASN A 111 -15.12 4.87 16.36
CA ASN A 111 -16.47 4.31 16.54
C ASN A 111 -17.12 3.89 15.23
N LYS A 112 -16.40 3.96 14.12
CA LYS A 112 -16.89 3.53 12.81
C LYS A 112 -16.69 2.03 12.67
N LYS A 113 -17.67 1.36 12.10
CA LYS A 113 -17.60 -0.08 11.80
C LYS A 113 -16.37 -0.35 10.94
N GLU A 114 -15.53 -1.24 11.41
CA GLU A 114 -14.50 -1.87 10.60
C GLU A 114 -15.10 -3.07 9.84
N PHE A 115 -14.28 -3.69 9.00
CA PHE A 115 -14.66 -4.92 8.33
C PHE A 115 -15.04 -5.97 9.37
N GLU A 116 -16.07 -6.74 9.09
CA GLU A 116 -16.50 -7.84 9.96
C GLU A 116 -15.37 -8.81 10.25
N LYS A 117 -14.50 -9.00 9.25
CA LYS A 117 -13.32 -9.85 9.39
C LYS A 117 -12.20 -9.34 8.49
N PHE A 118 -11.11 -8.89 9.11
CA PHE A 118 -9.86 -8.64 8.41
C PHE A 118 -9.07 -9.96 8.39
N GLU A 119 -8.80 -10.47 7.20
CA GLU A 119 -8.00 -11.69 7.03
C GLU A 119 -6.52 -11.34 7.12
N GLU A 120 -5.88 -11.69 8.24
CA GLU A 120 -4.48 -11.37 8.46
C GLU A 120 -3.58 -12.11 7.48
N PRO A 121 -2.58 -11.41 6.90
CA PRO A 121 -1.66 -12.05 5.97
C PRO A 121 -0.60 -12.89 6.70
N ASP A 122 -0.09 -13.90 6.00
CA ASP A 122 1.06 -14.69 6.45
C ASP A 122 2.32 -14.29 5.69
N ASN A 123 3.47 -14.30 6.38
CA ASN A 123 4.80 -14.08 5.78
C ASN A 123 4.91 -12.80 4.94
N VAL A 124 4.38 -11.71 5.44
CA VAL A 124 4.40 -10.41 4.79
C VAL A 124 5.26 -9.44 5.60
N PHE A 125 5.96 -8.55 4.91
CA PHE A 125 6.67 -7.46 5.55
C PHE A 125 5.69 -6.62 6.37
N THR A 126 5.92 -6.58 7.68
CA THR A 126 4.98 -6.01 8.65
C THR A 126 5.66 -4.94 9.49
N ILE A 127 4.98 -3.82 9.67
CA ILE A 127 5.42 -2.73 10.55
C ILE A 127 4.33 -2.48 11.59
N ASN A 128 4.68 -2.58 12.88
CA ASN A 128 3.82 -2.13 13.95
C ASN A 128 4.03 -0.63 14.15
N THR A 129 3.03 0.16 13.78
CA THR A 129 3.13 1.62 13.82
C THR A 129 2.98 2.20 15.22
N ASP A 130 2.69 1.39 16.24
CA ASP A 130 2.78 1.79 17.64
C ASP A 130 4.22 1.71 18.17
N GLU A 131 5.07 0.89 17.60
CA GLU A 131 6.46 0.67 18.01
C GLU A 131 7.46 1.55 17.28
N HIS A 132 7.06 2.13 16.15
CA HIS A 132 7.94 2.92 15.29
C HIS A 132 7.35 4.29 15.02
N SER A 133 8.22 5.31 15.01
CA SER A 133 7.83 6.63 14.50
C SER A 133 7.56 6.57 12.98
N VAL A 134 6.97 7.64 12.45
CA VAL A 134 6.73 7.76 11.01
C VAL A 134 8.06 7.67 10.23
N ASN A 135 9.10 8.35 10.71
CA ASN A 135 10.42 8.34 10.07
C ASN A 135 11.08 6.96 10.14
N GLU A 136 10.99 6.28 11.28
CA GLU A 136 11.50 4.92 11.41
C GLU A 136 10.78 3.95 10.47
N SER A 137 9.45 4.05 10.41
CA SER A 137 8.62 3.25 9.50
C SER A 137 8.97 3.51 8.04
N LEU A 138 9.17 4.77 7.66
CA LEU A 138 9.58 5.15 6.32
C LEU A 138 10.93 4.53 5.95
N ASN A 139 11.91 4.59 6.85
CA ASN A 139 13.23 3.99 6.62
C ASN A 139 13.15 2.48 6.41
N LEU A 140 12.30 1.79 7.19
CA LEU A 140 12.07 0.36 7.02
C LEU A 140 11.48 0.04 5.64
N VAL A 141 10.54 0.83 5.18
CA VAL A 141 9.95 0.67 3.84
C VAL A 141 10.99 0.90 2.75
N ILE A 142 11.79 1.95 2.87
CA ILE A 142 12.83 2.28 1.90
C ILE A 142 13.84 1.14 1.78
N GLU A 143 14.31 0.61 2.89
CA GLU A 143 15.24 -0.53 2.92
C GLU A 143 14.63 -1.76 2.25
N LYS A 144 13.39 -2.07 2.58
CA LYS A 144 12.69 -3.22 1.99
C LYS A 144 12.47 -3.03 0.49
N TYR A 145 12.11 -1.84 0.06
CA TYR A 145 11.95 -1.50 -1.34
C TYR A 145 13.27 -1.69 -2.12
N LYS A 146 14.37 -1.21 -1.57
CA LYS A 146 15.70 -1.38 -2.18
C LYS A 146 16.09 -2.86 -2.31
N GLU A 147 15.81 -3.67 -1.30
CA GLU A 147 16.03 -5.12 -1.36
C GLU A 147 15.23 -5.77 -2.50
N GLU A 148 13.95 -5.46 -2.59
CA GLU A 148 13.08 -6.04 -3.61
C GLU A 148 13.52 -5.67 -5.03
N ILE A 149 14.01 -4.47 -5.23
CA ILE A 149 14.50 -4.00 -6.51
C ILE A 149 15.83 -4.66 -6.88
N ASN A 150 16.74 -4.81 -5.94
CA ASN A 150 18.02 -5.48 -6.17
C ASN A 150 17.83 -6.96 -6.59
N GLN A 151 16.76 -7.60 -6.13
CA GLN A 151 16.41 -8.96 -6.56
C GLN A 151 15.96 -9.02 -8.03
N ILE A 152 15.48 -7.90 -8.59
CA ILE A 152 15.08 -7.81 -10.00
C ILE A 152 16.28 -7.55 -10.92
N GLY A 153 17.41 -7.11 -10.38
CA GLY A 153 18.74 -7.21 -11.01
C GLY A 153 19.16 -6.07 -11.93
N ASP A 154 18.27 -5.25 -12.48
CA ASP A 154 18.63 -4.32 -13.54
C ASP A 154 18.54 -2.84 -13.18
N PHE A 155 18.24 -2.50 -11.93
CA PHE A 155 17.88 -1.13 -11.57
C PHE A 155 18.63 -0.53 -10.39
N ASP A 156 19.52 -1.25 -9.80
CA ASP A 156 20.26 -0.86 -8.59
C ASP A 156 20.96 0.50 -8.73
N ILE A 157 21.56 0.78 -9.86
CA ILE A 157 22.31 2.03 -10.08
C ILE A 157 21.34 3.23 -10.14
N ALA A 158 20.25 3.12 -10.86
CA ALA A 158 19.28 4.21 -11.02
C ALA A 158 18.49 4.49 -9.73
N LEU A 159 18.30 3.47 -8.89
CA LEU A 159 17.44 3.55 -7.72
C LEU A 159 18.20 3.84 -6.44
N VAL A 160 19.42 3.38 -6.34
CA VAL A 160 20.25 3.48 -5.13
C VAL A 160 21.24 4.64 -5.20
N GLY A 161 21.48 5.16 -6.37
CA GLY A 161 22.33 6.33 -6.56
C GLY A 161 21.73 7.65 -6.10
N ALA A 162 20.50 7.60 -5.63
CA ALA A 162 19.84 8.78 -5.09
C ALA A 162 20.16 8.95 -3.62
#